data_39d0b342b9a4dcc542bf14c48b401534
#
_entry.id   39d0b342b9a4dcc542bf14c48b401534
#
_cell.length_a   1.000
_cell.length_b   1.000
_cell.length_c   1.000
_cell.angle_alpha   90.00
_cell.angle_beta   90.00
_cell.angle_gamma   90.00
#
_symmetry.space_group_name_H-M   'P 1'
#
loop_
_entity.id
_entity.type
_entity.pdbx_description
1 polymer ?
#
loop_
_entity_poly.entity_id
_entity_poly.type
_entity_poly.pdbx_seq_one_letter_code
_entity_poly.pdbx_strand_id
1 'polypeptide(L)'
;MIRLIAVGFSLLAANLVSAQDVAAVATKAQSAFLTGNTAELARLSSSTAAWSKSQNSAELYTYAYVQFRALQLAIATKNEREAERAGDACNDTLDLLLK
;
A
#
# COMPACT_ATOMS: atom_id res chain seq x y z
N MET A 1 12.56 4.98 33.48
CA MET A 1 11.11 4.81 33.61
C MET A 1 10.34 5.62 32.57
N ILE A 2 10.58 6.92 32.48
CA ILE A 2 9.88 7.79 31.50
C ILE A 2 10.11 7.32 30.05
N ARG A 3 11.32 6.86 29.72
CA ARG A 3 11.64 6.37 28.38
C ARG A 3 10.88 5.08 28.03
N LEU A 4 10.70 4.18 29.00
CA LEU A 4 9.94 2.94 28.77
C LEU A 4 8.45 3.22 28.52
N ILE A 5 7.89 4.16 29.26
CA ILE A 5 6.50 4.56 29.07
C ILE A 5 6.32 5.22 27.70
N ALA A 6 7.26 6.07 27.29
CA ALA A 6 7.22 6.72 26.00
C ALA A 6 7.32 5.70 24.84
N VAL A 7 8.18 4.68 24.97
CA VAL A 7 8.32 3.63 23.96
C VAL A 7 7.05 2.79 23.87
N GLY A 8 6.47 2.42 25.03
CA GLY A 8 5.21 1.67 25.04
C GLY A 8 4.06 2.44 24.43
N PHE A 9 3.99 3.74 24.72
CA PHE A 9 2.98 4.62 24.16
C PHE A 9 3.17 4.77 22.65
N SER A 10 4.41 4.89 22.20
CA SER A 10 4.72 4.99 20.77
C SER A 10 4.34 3.72 20.01
N LEU A 11 4.54 2.55 20.61
CA LEU A 11 4.14 1.28 19.99
C LEU A 11 2.61 1.19 19.86
N LEU A 12 1.87 1.61 20.88
CA LEU A 12 0.41 1.62 20.82
C LEU A 12 -0.08 2.63 19.78
N ALA A 13 0.53 3.81 19.75
CA ALA A 13 0.19 4.83 18.77
C ALA A 13 0.50 4.34 17.35
N ALA A 14 1.62 3.63 17.15
CA ALA A 14 2.00 3.09 15.87
C ALA A 14 0.99 2.04 15.38
N ASN A 15 0.48 1.17 16.28
CA ASN A 15 -0.53 0.19 15.92
C ASN A 15 -1.85 0.84 15.51
N LEU A 16 -2.28 1.87 16.25
CA LEU A 16 -3.50 2.63 15.91
C LEU A 16 -3.34 3.40 14.61
N VAL A 17 -2.18 4.02 14.41
CA VAL A 17 -1.85 4.76 13.19
C VAL A 17 -1.82 3.81 12.00
N SER A 18 -1.28 2.58 12.18
CA SER A 18 -1.24 1.57 11.11
C SER A 18 -2.64 1.20 10.63
N ALA A 19 -3.61 1.03 11.53
CA ALA A 19 -5.00 0.74 11.15
C ALA A 19 -5.63 1.91 10.39
N GLN A 20 -5.36 3.15 10.82
CA GLN A 20 -5.82 4.35 10.12
C GLN A 20 -5.12 4.51 8.77
N ASP A 21 -3.82 4.17 8.71
CA ASP A 21 -3.03 4.29 7.49
C ASP A 21 -3.54 3.35 6.40
N VAL A 22 -3.98 2.13 6.76
CA VAL A 22 -4.55 1.19 5.80
C VAL A 22 -5.76 1.83 5.10
N ALA A 23 -6.70 2.38 5.85
CA ALA A 23 -7.89 3.02 5.29
C ALA A 23 -7.52 4.28 4.50
N ALA A 24 -6.60 5.09 5.02
CA ALA A 24 -6.16 6.32 4.37
C ALA A 24 -5.46 6.02 3.05
N VAL A 25 -4.61 5.00 3.02
CA VAL A 25 -3.89 4.59 1.81
C VAL A 25 -4.87 4.11 0.74
N ALA A 26 -5.84 3.28 1.10
CA ALA A 26 -6.85 2.80 0.15
C ALA A 26 -7.63 3.98 -0.46
N THR A 27 -8.04 4.93 0.36
CA THR A 27 -8.75 6.12 -0.10
C THR A 27 -7.89 6.96 -1.02
N LYS A 28 -6.62 7.17 -0.67
CA LYS A 28 -5.69 7.94 -1.50
C LYS A 28 -5.40 7.25 -2.83
N ALA A 29 -5.28 5.92 -2.82
CA ALA A 29 -5.05 5.16 -4.04
C ALA A 29 -6.24 5.29 -4.99
N GLN A 30 -7.46 5.18 -4.48
CA GLN A 30 -8.66 5.36 -5.28
C GLN A 30 -8.73 6.77 -5.86
N SER A 31 -8.51 7.78 -5.05
CA SER A 31 -8.51 9.17 -5.48
C SER A 31 -7.44 9.45 -6.53
N ALA A 32 -6.24 8.92 -6.32
CA ALA A 32 -5.15 9.08 -7.29
C ALA A 32 -5.49 8.43 -8.63
N PHE A 33 -6.10 7.24 -8.60
CA PHE A 33 -6.54 6.57 -9.81
C PHE A 33 -7.60 7.40 -10.55
N LEU A 34 -8.62 7.87 -9.82
CA LEU A 34 -9.71 8.63 -10.43
C LEU A 34 -9.25 9.97 -11.01
N THR A 35 -8.21 10.56 -10.46
CA THR A 35 -7.65 11.84 -10.94
C THR A 35 -6.47 11.67 -11.89
N GLY A 36 -6.08 10.44 -12.19
CA GLY A 36 -4.95 10.15 -13.07
C GLY A 36 -3.60 10.55 -12.47
N ASN A 37 -3.46 10.54 -11.15
CA ASN A 37 -2.27 11.00 -10.46
C ASN A 37 -1.25 9.86 -10.32
N THR A 38 -0.44 9.65 -11.36
CA THR A 38 0.57 8.58 -11.38
C THR A 38 1.64 8.79 -10.31
N ALA A 39 2.02 10.03 -10.04
CA ALA A 39 3.05 10.35 -9.03
C ALA A 39 2.59 9.94 -7.63
N GLU A 40 1.33 10.17 -7.29
CA GLU A 40 0.78 9.78 -5.99
C GLU A 40 0.72 8.26 -5.86
N LEU A 41 0.34 7.53 -6.90
CA LEU A 41 0.34 6.06 -6.87
C LEU A 41 1.76 5.51 -6.69
N ALA A 42 2.74 6.12 -7.37
CA ALA A 42 4.14 5.72 -7.20
C ALA A 42 4.61 5.97 -5.76
N ARG A 43 4.23 7.10 -5.18
CA ARG A 43 4.57 7.44 -3.80
C ARG A 43 3.93 6.44 -2.82
N LEU A 44 2.67 6.09 -3.04
CA LEU A 44 1.96 5.11 -2.20
C LEU A 44 2.60 3.72 -2.32
N SER A 45 2.98 3.32 -3.53
CA SER A 45 3.67 2.04 -3.74
C SER A 45 4.97 1.97 -2.93
N SER A 46 5.76 3.05 -2.95
CA SER A 46 7.02 3.11 -2.23
C SER A 46 6.80 3.16 -0.71
N SER A 47 5.87 3.97 -0.25
CA SER A 47 5.64 4.16 1.19
C SER A 47 5.02 2.93 1.84
N THR A 48 4.36 2.07 1.08
CA THR A 48 3.73 0.85 1.60
C THR A 48 4.53 -0.42 1.27
N ALA A 49 5.75 -0.28 0.76
CA ALA A 49 6.56 -1.43 0.34
C ALA A 49 6.77 -2.46 1.45
N ALA A 50 6.84 -2.01 2.70
CA ALA A 50 6.98 -2.90 3.85
C ALA A 50 5.78 -3.85 4.02
N TRP A 51 4.63 -3.49 3.48
CA TRP A 51 3.41 -4.32 3.57
C TRP A 51 3.38 -5.45 2.57
N SER A 52 4.30 -5.49 1.62
CA SER A 52 4.31 -6.49 0.54
C SER A 52 4.49 -7.93 1.04
N LYS A 53 4.97 -8.11 2.25
CA LYS A 53 5.16 -9.42 2.88
C LYS A 53 4.62 -9.44 4.30
N SER A 54 3.67 -8.57 4.60
CA SER A 54 3.10 -8.45 5.93
C SER A 54 2.29 -9.70 6.28
N GLN A 55 2.29 -10.07 7.55
CA GLN A 55 1.41 -11.11 8.08
C GLN A 55 0.00 -10.57 8.37
N ASN A 56 -0.19 -9.28 8.31
CA ASN A 56 -1.48 -8.63 8.50
C ASN A 56 -2.21 -8.60 7.15
N SER A 57 -3.35 -9.29 7.07
CA SER A 57 -4.12 -9.40 5.83
C SER A 57 -4.58 -8.06 5.28
N ALA A 58 -4.93 -7.12 6.16
CA ALA A 58 -5.38 -5.79 5.75
C ALA A 58 -4.24 -5.01 5.08
N GLU A 59 -3.02 -5.12 5.60
CA GLU A 59 -1.85 -4.49 4.99
C GLU A 59 -1.51 -5.12 3.65
N LEU A 60 -1.50 -6.45 3.57
CA LEU A 60 -1.27 -7.16 2.31
C LEU A 60 -2.31 -6.77 1.26
N TYR A 61 -3.58 -6.82 1.64
CA TYR A 61 -4.67 -6.47 0.72
C TYR A 61 -4.54 -5.02 0.24
N THR A 62 -4.23 -4.10 1.15
CA THR A 62 -4.10 -2.69 0.79
C THR A 62 -2.93 -2.45 -0.14
N TYR A 63 -1.80 -3.13 0.10
CA TYR A 63 -0.66 -3.05 -0.82
C TYR A 63 -1.05 -3.58 -2.20
N ALA A 64 -1.72 -4.74 -2.27
CA ALA A 64 -2.20 -5.28 -3.54
C ALA A 64 -3.15 -4.31 -4.24
N TYR A 65 -4.03 -3.66 -3.49
CA TYR A 65 -4.97 -2.68 -4.03
C TYR A 65 -4.25 -1.48 -4.64
N VAL A 66 -3.22 -0.96 -3.95
CA VAL A 66 -2.40 0.14 -4.49
C VAL A 66 -1.77 -0.29 -5.82
N GLN A 67 -1.19 -1.49 -5.87
CA GLN A 67 -0.57 -2.00 -7.09
C GLN A 67 -1.59 -2.22 -8.20
N PHE A 68 -2.78 -2.68 -7.86
CA PHE A 68 -3.87 -2.85 -8.82
C PHE A 68 -4.27 -1.52 -9.46
N ARG A 69 -4.42 -0.48 -8.64
CA ARG A 69 -4.75 0.86 -9.16
C ARG A 69 -3.60 1.42 -10.00
N ALA A 70 -2.36 1.20 -9.59
CA ALA A 70 -1.19 1.59 -10.37
C ALA A 70 -1.15 0.87 -11.71
N LEU A 71 -1.47 -0.42 -11.74
CA LEU A 71 -1.57 -1.21 -12.96
C LEU A 71 -2.62 -0.64 -13.90
N GLN A 72 -3.82 -0.37 -13.39
CA GLN A 72 -4.90 0.16 -14.21
C GLN A 72 -4.52 1.50 -14.84
N LEU A 73 -3.90 2.38 -14.06
CA LEU A 73 -3.50 3.68 -14.58
C LEU A 73 -2.34 3.56 -15.56
N ALA A 74 -1.41 2.64 -15.32
CA ALA A 74 -0.31 2.38 -16.23
C ALA A 74 -0.81 1.87 -17.58
N ILE A 75 -1.81 0.99 -17.58
CA ILE A 75 -2.45 0.52 -18.83
C ILE A 75 -3.11 1.70 -19.53
N ALA A 76 -3.86 2.52 -18.81
CA ALA A 76 -4.57 3.67 -19.38
C ALA A 76 -3.62 4.69 -20.00
N THR A 77 -2.42 4.85 -19.42
CA THR A 77 -1.40 5.79 -19.90
C THR A 77 -0.37 5.13 -20.81
N LYS A 78 -0.55 3.84 -21.14
CA LYS A 78 0.33 3.06 -22.02
C LYS A 78 1.78 3.00 -21.51
N ASN A 79 1.94 2.94 -20.19
CA ASN A 79 3.24 2.77 -19.54
C ASN A 79 3.47 1.29 -19.28
N GLU A 80 4.06 0.59 -20.26
CA GLU A 80 4.25 -0.87 -20.21
C GLU A 80 5.14 -1.32 -19.05
N ARG A 81 6.22 -0.59 -18.79
CA ARG A 81 7.14 -0.92 -17.71
C ARG A 81 6.45 -0.87 -16.35
N GLU A 82 5.68 0.19 -16.10
CA GLU A 82 4.97 0.34 -14.85
C GLU A 82 3.83 -0.69 -14.73
N ALA A 83 3.15 -0.99 -15.84
CA ALA A 83 2.11 -2.01 -15.87
C ALA A 83 2.68 -3.38 -15.49
N GLU A 84 3.84 -3.73 -16.01
CA GLU A 84 4.51 -4.99 -15.69
C GLU A 84 4.93 -5.02 -14.21
N ARG A 85 5.56 -3.96 -13.73
CA ARG A 85 5.98 -3.86 -12.33
C ARG A 85 4.80 -3.98 -11.37
N ALA A 86 3.76 -3.19 -11.60
CA ALA A 86 2.57 -3.17 -10.73
C ALA A 86 1.80 -4.48 -10.81
N GLY A 87 1.69 -5.06 -12.00
CA GLY A 87 1.04 -6.35 -12.20
C GLY A 87 1.73 -7.47 -11.44
N ASP A 88 3.06 -7.54 -11.53
CA ASP A 88 3.84 -8.54 -10.81
C ASP A 88 3.70 -8.36 -9.31
N ALA A 89 3.80 -7.13 -8.81
CA ALA A 89 3.65 -6.85 -7.38
C ALA A 89 2.26 -7.23 -6.89
N CYS A 90 1.23 -6.93 -7.65
CA CYS A 90 -0.15 -7.28 -7.32
C CYS A 90 -0.33 -8.80 -7.24
N ASN A 91 0.14 -9.52 -8.25
CA ASN A 91 0.03 -10.98 -8.29
C ASN A 91 0.78 -11.65 -7.15
N ASP A 92 2.01 -11.22 -6.87
CA ASP A 92 2.81 -11.78 -5.79
C ASP A 92 2.13 -11.59 -4.44
N THR A 93 1.52 -10.43 -4.23
CA THR A 93 0.84 -10.10 -2.97
C THR A 93 -0.45 -10.90 -2.84
N LEU A 94 -1.22 -11.05 -3.93
CA LEU A 94 -2.44 -11.86 -3.92
C LEU A 94 -2.12 -13.33 -3.64
N ASP A 95 -1.02 -13.84 -4.17
CA ASP A 95 -0.57 -15.20 -3.86
C ASP A 95 -0.35 -15.40 -2.37
N LEU A 96 0.23 -14.42 -1.70
CA LEU A 96 0.42 -14.48 -0.24
C LEU A 96 -0.92 -14.45 0.50
N LEU A 97 -1.89 -13.67 0.03
CA LEU A 97 -3.21 -13.60 0.64
C LEU A 97 -3.98 -14.90 0.52
N LEU A 98 -3.77 -15.64 -0.56
CA LEU A 98 -4.51 -16.87 -0.83
C LEU A 98 -3.86 -18.10 -0.18
N LYS A 99 -2.73 -17.94 0.43
CA LYS A 99 -2.11 -19.01 1.22
C LYS A 99 -2.66 -19.00 2.64
#